data_793a4cbdae0fba9d8ab8c8aa293278f0
#
_entry.id   793a4cbdae0fba9d8ab8c8aa293278f0
#
_cell.length_a   1.000
_cell.length_b   1.000
_cell.length_c   1.000
_cell.angle_alpha   90.00
_cell.angle_beta   90.00
_cell.angle_gamma   90.00
#
_symmetry.space_group_name_H-M   'P 1'
#
loop_
_entity.id
_entity.type
_entity.pdbx_description
1 polymer ?
#
loop_
_entity_poly.entity_id
_entity_poly.type
_entity_poly.pdbx_seq_one_letter_code
_entity_poly.pdbx_strand_id
1 'polypeptide(L)'
;MTEEENRKISSFIGSLKGTVIDNVRSEDWDLFFSWCRKLALDTRKDKKEKSLLSKIRLEKDVEKRKGLIEEKKKFLPSNYPTNIEIGDIVHINFGYGYCSELSDGHYGIIMSEMKANMYFIIPCSSEPLRIMEFPIKLGVPNKERNPDKISYLRFDQMRMIHYRRIEKVSYQKTYNVGKYNILRIYKKINKFFNFSIDNFPIE
;
A
#
# COMPACT_ATOMS: atom_id res chain seq x y z
N MET A 1 -11.98 11.14 27.71
CA MET A 1 -12.89 11.58 26.64
C MET A 1 -13.98 12.39 27.28
N THR A 2 -14.18 13.61 26.85
CA THR A 2 -15.21 14.53 27.40
C THR A 2 -16.59 14.19 26.86
N GLU A 3 -17.65 14.66 27.53
CA GLU A 3 -19.03 14.46 27.02
C GLU A 3 -19.23 15.10 25.62
N GLU A 4 -18.56 16.22 25.36
CA GLU A 4 -18.61 16.89 24.06
C GLU A 4 -17.94 16.06 22.96
N GLU A 5 -16.80 15.46 23.25
CA GLU A 5 -16.12 14.53 22.33
C GLU A 5 -16.99 13.31 22.03
N ASN A 6 -17.66 12.76 23.06
CA ASN A 6 -18.59 11.65 22.87
C ASN A 6 -19.78 12.02 21.98
N ARG A 7 -20.38 13.22 22.17
CA ARG A 7 -21.47 13.69 21.31
C ARG A 7 -21.01 13.87 19.86
N LYS A 8 -19.84 14.49 19.64
CA LYS A 8 -19.27 14.65 18.28
C LYS A 8 -19.03 13.30 17.60
N ILE A 9 -18.48 12.34 18.32
CA ILE A 9 -18.25 10.99 17.81
C ILE A 9 -19.58 10.31 17.47
N SER A 10 -20.57 10.37 18.35
CA SER A 10 -21.89 9.76 18.13
C SER A 10 -22.61 10.38 16.93
N SER A 11 -22.56 11.72 16.78
CA SER A 11 -23.09 12.42 15.62
C SER A 11 -22.39 12.00 14.33
N PHE A 12 -21.07 11.92 14.35
CA PHE A 12 -20.28 11.47 13.20
C PHE A 12 -20.59 10.02 12.81
N ILE A 13 -20.69 9.13 13.80
CA ILE A 13 -21.07 7.72 13.56
C ILE A 13 -22.48 7.63 12.96
N GLY A 14 -23.43 8.43 13.46
CA GLY A 14 -24.78 8.47 12.92
C GLY A 14 -24.82 8.94 11.45
N SER A 15 -24.08 9.99 11.13
CA SER A 15 -23.95 10.49 9.76
C SER A 15 -23.25 9.47 8.85
N LEU A 16 -22.16 8.86 9.33
CA LEU A 16 -21.44 7.84 8.57
C LEU A 16 -22.31 6.62 8.30
N LYS A 17 -23.11 6.20 9.28
CA LYS A 17 -24.05 5.07 9.13
C LYS A 17 -25.07 5.33 8.03
N GLY A 18 -25.67 6.51 7.98
CA GLY A 18 -26.57 6.91 6.89
C GLY A 18 -25.87 6.87 5.53
N THR A 19 -24.71 7.50 5.43
CA THR A 19 -23.91 7.51 4.20
C THR A 19 -23.54 6.10 3.72
N VAL A 20 -23.17 5.21 4.65
CA VAL A 20 -22.81 3.82 4.32
C VAL A 20 -24.03 3.04 3.84
N ILE A 21 -25.20 3.18 4.52
CA ILE A 21 -26.43 2.51 4.12
C ILE A 21 -26.83 2.89 2.70
N ASP A 22 -26.69 4.18 2.36
CA ASP A 22 -27.16 4.71 1.08
C ASP A 22 -26.18 4.42 -0.08
N ASN A 23 -24.88 4.25 0.19
CA ASN A 23 -23.85 4.26 -0.85
C ASN A 23 -22.97 3.00 -0.90
N VAL A 24 -23.00 2.15 0.10
CA VAL A 24 -22.23 0.90 0.15
C VAL A 24 -23.19 -0.27 0.01
N ARG A 25 -22.93 -1.15 -0.95
CA ARG A 25 -23.73 -2.37 -1.10
C ARG A 25 -23.68 -3.20 0.18
N SER A 26 -24.79 -3.78 0.56
CA SER A 26 -24.91 -4.56 1.82
C SER A 26 -23.88 -5.70 1.91
N GLU A 27 -23.54 -6.30 0.79
CA GLU A 27 -22.54 -7.36 0.68
C GLU A 27 -21.10 -6.89 0.96
N ASP A 28 -20.83 -5.58 0.82
CA ASP A 28 -19.52 -4.98 1.02
C ASP A 28 -19.34 -4.38 2.43
N TRP A 29 -20.37 -4.38 3.26
CA TRP A 29 -20.32 -3.73 4.58
C TRP A 29 -19.26 -4.30 5.49
N ASP A 30 -19.14 -5.61 5.59
CA ASP A 30 -18.15 -6.26 6.43
C ASP A 30 -16.73 -5.89 6.00
N LEU A 31 -16.50 -5.85 4.69
CA LEU A 31 -15.23 -5.42 4.11
C LEU A 31 -14.93 -3.95 4.44
N PHE A 32 -15.91 -3.06 4.25
CA PHE A 32 -15.78 -1.65 4.54
C PHE A 32 -15.47 -1.39 6.03
N PHE A 33 -16.25 -1.98 6.95
CA PHE A 33 -16.02 -1.79 8.39
C PHE A 33 -14.72 -2.43 8.85
N SER A 34 -14.35 -3.59 8.33
CA SER A 34 -13.06 -4.22 8.60
C SER A 34 -11.90 -3.32 8.17
N TRP A 35 -12.02 -2.70 7.00
CA TRP A 35 -11.05 -1.73 6.52
C TRP A 35 -10.96 -0.49 7.41
N CYS A 36 -12.07 0.12 7.78
CA CYS A 36 -12.11 1.27 8.68
C CYS A 36 -11.44 0.96 10.02
N ARG A 37 -11.72 -0.23 10.59
CA ARG A 37 -11.08 -0.71 11.83
C ARG A 37 -9.58 -0.87 11.65
N LYS A 38 -9.14 -1.49 10.57
CA LYS A 38 -7.70 -1.66 10.26
C LYS A 38 -7.02 -0.30 10.16
N LEU A 39 -7.60 0.64 9.42
CA LEU A 39 -7.07 1.99 9.25
C LEU A 39 -6.91 2.73 10.60
N ALA A 40 -7.92 2.65 11.47
CA ALA A 40 -7.86 3.26 12.79
C ALA A 40 -6.74 2.67 13.67
N LEU A 41 -6.60 1.34 13.66
CA LEU A 41 -5.54 0.64 14.39
C LEU A 41 -4.16 0.98 13.84
N ASP A 42 -3.98 1.03 12.53
CA ASP A 42 -2.71 1.36 11.90
C ASP A 42 -2.32 2.82 12.14
N THR A 43 -3.28 3.74 12.11
CA THR A 43 -3.05 5.16 12.47
C THR A 43 -2.58 5.30 13.92
N ARG A 44 -3.17 4.53 14.85
CA ARG A 44 -2.74 4.53 16.26
C ARG A 44 -1.32 3.99 16.41
N LYS A 45 -0.99 2.91 15.71
CA LYS A 45 0.36 2.33 15.70
C LYS A 45 1.38 3.31 15.10
N ASP A 46 1.04 3.96 14.01
CA ASP A 46 1.91 4.94 13.36
C ASP A 46 2.24 6.13 14.28
N LYS A 47 1.25 6.65 15.00
CA LYS A 47 1.48 7.72 16.00
C LYS A 47 2.44 7.27 17.09
N LYS A 48 2.31 6.05 17.61
CA LYS A 48 3.22 5.50 18.62
C LYS A 48 4.63 5.30 18.05
N GLU A 49 4.74 4.78 16.84
CA GLU A 49 6.04 4.60 16.18
C GLU A 49 6.76 5.93 15.95
N LYS A 50 6.07 6.97 15.50
CA LYS A 50 6.64 8.32 15.36
C LYS A 50 7.12 8.90 16.69
N SER A 51 6.35 8.69 17.76
CA SER A 51 6.77 9.10 19.10
C SER A 51 8.03 8.37 19.57
N LEU A 52 8.12 7.05 19.32
CA LEU A 52 9.33 6.27 19.64
C LEU A 52 10.53 6.71 18.81
N LEU A 53 10.34 6.97 17.52
CA LEU A 53 11.42 7.48 16.66
C LEU A 53 11.99 8.81 17.18
N SER A 54 11.13 9.71 17.63
CA SER A 54 11.58 10.96 18.24
C SER A 54 12.40 10.72 19.51
N LYS A 55 11.95 9.81 20.37
CA LYS A 55 12.71 9.43 21.58
C LYS A 55 14.05 8.79 21.24
N ILE A 56 14.10 7.87 20.28
CA ILE A 56 15.34 7.21 19.83
C ILE A 56 16.37 8.24 19.32
N ARG A 57 15.90 9.27 18.60
CA ARG A 57 16.77 10.33 18.07
C ARG A 57 17.39 11.20 19.17
N LEU A 58 16.65 11.43 20.26
CA LEU A 58 17.08 12.28 21.37
C LEU A 58 17.85 11.50 22.44
N GLU A 59 17.73 10.18 22.50
CA GLU A 59 18.37 9.35 23.51
C GLU A 59 19.87 9.20 23.23
N LYS A 60 20.69 9.62 24.21
CA LYS A 60 22.15 9.55 24.15
C LYS A 60 22.71 8.27 24.80
N ASP A 61 21.96 7.69 25.73
CA ASP A 61 22.35 6.45 26.39
C ASP A 61 22.15 5.27 25.43
N VAL A 62 23.22 4.51 25.21
CA VAL A 62 23.25 3.42 24.21
C VAL A 62 22.31 2.30 24.58
N GLU A 63 22.24 1.91 25.86
CA GLU A 63 21.40 0.78 26.29
C GLU A 63 19.92 1.17 26.27
N LYS A 64 19.58 2.35 26.74
CA LYS A 64 18.19 2.86 26.61
C LYS A 64 17.76 2.99 25.17
N ARG A 65 18.65 3.46 24.28
CA ARG A 65 18.38 3.56 22.85
C ARG A 65 18.11 2.20 22.22
N LYS A 66 18.88 1.16 22.59
CA LYS A 66 18.63 -0.23 22.15
C LYS A 66 17.25 -0.70 22.59
N GLY A 67 16.88 -0.47 23.86
CA GLY A 67 15.55 -0.82 24.37
C GLY A 67 14.41 -0.17 23.59
N LEU A 68 14.53 1.12 23.25
CA LEU A 68 13.55 1.83 22.43
C LEU A 68 13.47 1.30 20.99
N ILE A 69 14.59 0.86 20.41
CA ILE A 69 14.62 0.23 19.09
C ILE A 69 13.88 -1.11 19.11
N GLU A 70 14.10 -1.93 20.13
CA GLU A 70 13.37 -3.20 20.29
C GLU A 70 11.86 -2.97 20.53
N GLU A 71 11.51 -1.95 21.33
CA GLU A 71 10.11 -1.56 21.47
C GLU A 71 9.49 -1.15 20.14
N LYS A 72 10.21 -0.38 19.31
CA LYS A 72 9.76 0.02 17.98
C LYS A 72 9.46 -1.19 17.09
N LYS A 73 10.30 -2.24 17.11
CA LYS A 73 10.10 -3.44 16.31
C LYS A 73 8.76 -4.12 16.58
N LYS A 74 8.20 -4.03 17.80
CA LYS A 74 6.90 -4.58 18.16
C LYS A 74 5.71 -3.92 17.44
N PHE A 75 5.90 -2.74 16.86
CA PHE A 75 4.86 -2.04 16.09
C PHE A 75 4.87 -2.41 14.60
N LEU A 76 5.89 -3.11 14.13
CA LEU A 76 5.87 -3.67 12.79
C LEU A 76 4.81 -4.79 12.72
N PRO A 77 4.03 -4.88 11.64
CA PRO A 77 3.18 -6.04 11.42
C PRO A 77 4.01 -7.33 11.49
N SER A 78 3.50 -8.36 12.15
CA SER A 78 4.22 -9.65 12.29
C SER A 78 4.52 -10.29 10.93
N ASN A 79 3.72 -9.98 9.94
CA ASN A 79 3.81 -10.43 8.55
C ASN A 79 4.37 -9.36 7.60
N TYR A 80 5.00 -8.31 8.13
CA TYR A 80 5.64 -7.31 7.29
C TYR A 80 6.93 -7.86 6.67
N PRO A 81 7.12 -7.76 5.35
CA PRO A 81 8.37 -8.17 4.73
C PRO A 81 9.49 -7.19 5.10
N THR A 82 10.64 -7.74 5.48
CA THR A 82 11.87 -6.99 5.70
C THR A 82 12.67 -6.89 4.40
N ASN A 83 13.47 -5.83 4.27
CA ASN A 83 14.35 -5.64 3.12
C ASN A 83 13.61 -5.57 1.78
N ILE A 84 12.66 -4.64 1.68
CA ILE A 84 11.97 -4.36 0.42
C ILE A 84 12.89 -3.52 -0.47
N GLU A 85 13.08 -3.99 -1.70
CA GLU A 85 13.90 -3.33 -2.70
C GLU A 85 13.09 -2.87 -3.91
N ILE A 86 13.65 -1.95 -4.68
CA ILE A 86 13.07 -1.53 -5.96
C ILE A 86 13.00 -2.73 -6.91
N GLY A 87 11.85 -2.93 -7.52
CA GLY A 87 11.58 -4.07 -8.39
C GLY A 87 10.95 -5.27 -7.68
N ASP A 88 10.84 -5.24 -6.35
CA ASP A 88 10.16 -6.30 -5.63
C ASP A 88 8.68 -6.33 -5.93
N ILE A 89 8.18 -7.55 -6.08
CA ILE A 89 6.75 -7.82 -6.19
C ILE A 89 6.22 -8.12 -4.79
N VAL A 90 5.32 -7.29 -4.32
CA VAL A 90 4.75 -7.38 -2.97
C VAL A 90 3.23 -7.52 -3.03
N HIS A 91 2.66 -8.19 -2.03
CA HIS A 91 1.22 -8.21 -1.84
C HIS A 91 0.81 -6.96 -1.04
N ILE A 92 -0.18 -6.24 -1.55
CA ILE A 92 -0.59 -4.93 -1.02
C ILE A 92 -2.08 -4.98 -0.72
N ASN A 93 -2.45 -4.59 0.49
CA ASN A 93 -3.83 -4.38 0.85
C ASN A 93 -4.22 -2.92 0.52
N PHE A 94 -4.95 -2.74 -0.57
CA PHE A 94 -5.44 -1.43 -1.01
C PHE A 94 -6.59 -0.92 -0.16
N GLY A 95 -7.27 -1.83 0.53
CA GLY A 95 -8.44 -1.53 1.33
C GLY A 95 -9.70 -1.40 0.50
N TYR A 96 -10.62 -0.57 0.94
CA TYR A 96 -11.83 -0.28 0.20
C TYR A 96 -11.53 0.78 -0.86
N GLY A 97 -11.66 0.41 -2.13
CA GLY A 97 -11.47 1.31 -3.27
C GLY A 97 -12.75 2.06 -3.61
N TYR A 98 -12.62 3.22 -4.24
CA TYR A 98 -13.76 3.99 -4.74
C TYR A 98 -14.05 3.62 -6.21
N CYS A 99 -15.28 3.18 -6.49
CA CYS A 99 -15.72 2.81 -7.83
C CYS A 99 -14.77 1.81 -8.54
N SER A 100 -14.05 2.29 -9.58
CA SER A 100 -13.12 1.50 -10.39
C SER A 100 -11.71 1.38 -9.81
N GLU A 101 -11.46 1.93 -8.62
CA GLU A 101 -10.17 1.78 -7.96
C GLU A 101 -9.97 0.34 -7.50
N LEU A 102 -8.69 -0.09 -7.52
CA LEU A 102 -8.34 -1.39 -6.95
C LEU A 102 -8.64 -1.40 -5.45
N SER A 103 -9.39 -2.40 -5.03
CA SER A 103 -9.70 -2.70 -3.64
C SER A 103 -9.06 -4.01 -3.21
N ASP A 104 -9.05 -4.28 -1.90
CA ASP A 104 -8.53 -5.53 -1.33
C ASP A 104 -7.05 -5.80 -1.58
N GLY A 105 -6.69 -7.07 -1.67
CA GLY A 105 -5.33 -7.55 -1.83
C GLY A 105 -4.95 -7.74 -3.29
N HIS A 106 -3.97 -6.98 -3.75
CA HIS A 106 -3.36 -7.14 -5.07
C HIS A 106 -1.85 -7.17 -4.98
N TYR A 107 -1.23 -7.77 -5.98
CA TYR A 107 0.21 -7.62 -6.16
C TYR A 107 0.54 -6.25 -6.73
N GLY A 108 1.75 -5.76 -6.41
CA GLY A 108 2.30 -4.55 -7.01
C GLY A 108 3.81 -4.59 -7.04
N ILE A 109 4.40 -3.80 -7.91
CA ILE A 109 5.84 -3.66 -8.05
C ILE A 109 6.28 -2.39 -7.32
N ILE A 110 7.31 -2.51 -6.49
CA ILE A 110 7.97 -1.37 -5.85
C ILE A 110 8.80 -0.63 -6.90
N MET A 111 8.48 0.62 -7.16
CA MET A 111 9.19 1.46 -8.13
C MET A 111 10.18 2.41 -7.48
N SER A 112 9.87 2.90 -6.29
CA SER A 112 10.81 3.70 -5.49
C SER A 112 10.42 3.69 -4.03
N GLU A 113 11.43 3.86 -3.16
CA GLU A 113 11.25 4.14 -1.76
C GLU A 113 11.31 5.66 -1.54
N MET A 114 10.38 6.18 -0.77
CA MET A 114 10.29 7.59 -0.41
C MET A 114 10.51 7.77 1.09
N LYS A 115 10.68 9.00 1.53
CA LYS A 115 10.76 9.31 2.97
C LYS A 115 9.50 8.85 3.71
N ALA A 116 9.66 8.59 5.01
CA ALA A 116 8.57 8.23 5.92
C ALA A 116 7.88 6.88 5.62
N ASN A 117 8.64 5.89 5.20
CA ASN A 117 8.13 4.53 4.93
C ASN A 117 7.04 4.48 3.86
N MET A 118 7.11 5.37 2.89
CA MET A 118 6.23 5.39 1.73
C MET A 118 6.94 4.78 0.53
N TYR A 119 6.18 4.02 -0.26
CA TYR A 119 6.64 3.39 -1.48
C TYR A 119 5.78 3.83 -2.65
N PHE A 120 6.40 4.19 -3.76
CA PHE A 120 5.70 4.35 -5.03
C PHE A 120 5.58 2.99 -5.69
N ILE A 121 4.36 2.61 -6.05
CA ILE A 121 4.07 1.28 -6.57
C ILE A 121 3.23 1.34 -7.85
N ILE A 122 3.36 0.28 -8.64
CA ILE A 122 2.47 -0.02 -9.75
C ILE A 122 1.73 -1.29 -9.41
N PRO A 123 0.39 -1.24 -9.25
CA PRO A 123 -0.40 -2.44 -9.01
C PRO A 123 -0.40 -3.38 -10.21
N CYS A 124 -0.67 -4.66 -9.93
CA CYS A 124 -0.87 -5.70 -10.92
C CYS A 124 -2.31 -6.22 -10.86
N SER A 125 -2.88 -6.50 -12.02
CA SER A 125 -4.20 -7.12 -12.16
C SER A 125 -4.14 -8.33 -13.08
N SER A 126 -5.10 -9.23 -12.97
CA SER A 126 -5.32 -10.30 -13.96
C SER A 126 -5.98 -9.79 -15.24
N GLU A 127 -6.54 -8.58 -15.19
CA GLU A 127 -7.21 -7.97 -16.33
C GLU A 127 -6.30 -6.95 -17.02
N PRO A 128 -6.15 -7.03 -18.35
CA PRO A 128 -5.37 -6.06 -19.11
C PRO A 128 -6.09 -4.70 -19.17
N LEU A 129 -5.32 -3.61 -19.14
CA LEU A 129 -5.79 -2.31 -19.57
C LEU A 129 -5.88 -2.32 -21.10
N ARG A 130 -7.08 -2.13 -21.67
CA ARG A 130 -7.30 -2.13 -23.13
C ARG A 130 -6.42 -1.14 -23.90
N ILE A 131 -6.03 -0.05 -23.25
CA ILE A 131 -5.25 1.03 -23.87
C ILE A 131 -3.75 0.77 -23.78
N MET A 132 -3.27 0.04 -22.77
CA MET A 132 -1.84 -0.19 -22.57
C MET A 132 -1.57 -1.48 -21.82
N GLU A 133 -1.35 -2.53 -22.58
CA GLU A 133 -0.97 -3.82 -22.01
C GLU A 133 0.53 -3.85 -21.68
N PHE A 134 0.85 -4.19 -20.46
CA PHE A 134 2.18 -4.55 -20.05
C PHE A 134 2.14 -5.87 -19.28
N PRO A 135 2.17 -6.99 -20.01
CA PRO A 135 2.18 -8.29 -19.38
C PRO A 135 3.49 -8.51 -18.62
N ILE A 136 3.39 -9.02 -17.42
CA ILE A 136 4.54 -9.42 -16.61
C ILE A 136 4.26 -10.80 -16.00
N LYS A 137 5.24 -11.68 -16.08
CA LYS A 137 5.21 -12.93 -15.33
C LYS A 137 5.64 -12.62 -13.90
N LEU A 138 4.72 -12.76 -12.96
CA LEU A 138 5.01 -12.45 -11.56
C LEU A 138 5.90 -13.48 -10.87
N GLY A 139 6.19 -14.61 -11.50
CA GLY A 139 7.07 -15.62 -10.95
C GLY A 139 6.65 -16.13 -9.55
N VAL A 140 5.39 -15.97 -9.20
CA VAL A 140 4.88 -16.35 -7.87
C VAL A 140 4.84 -17.85 -7.78
N PRO A 141 5.63 -18.49 -6.90
CA PRO A 141 5.58 -19.92 -6.71
C PRO A 141 4.34 -20.27 -5.89
N ASN A 142 3.20 -20.17 -6.48
CA ASN A 142 2.02 -20.78 -5.94
C ASN A 142 1.87 -22.15 -6.62
N LYS A 143 2.21 -23.22 -5.93
CA LYS A 143 2.04 -24.59 -6.42
C LYS A 143 0.59 -24.88 -6.80
N GLU A 144 -0.35 -24.10 -6.28
CA GLU A 144 -1.78 -24.23 -6.54
C GLU A 144 -2.32 -23.29 -7.61
N ARG A 145 -1.53 -22.28 -8.04
CA ARG A 145 -1.94 -21.34 -9.08
C ARG A 145 -1.09 -21.56 -10.33
N ASN A 146 -1.74 -21.54 -11.46
CA ASN A 146 -1.10 -21.69 -12.77
C ASN A 146 0.17 -20.80 -12.88
N PRO A 147 1.38 -21.41 -13.01
CA PRO A 147 2.65 -20.68 -13.09
C PRO A 147 2.74 -19.80 -14.35
N ASP A 148 1.89 -20.03 -15.33
CA ASP A 148 1.82 -19.25 -16.56
C ASP A 148 0.84 -18.08 -16.50
N LYS A 149 0.23 -17.83 -15.34
CA LYS A 149 -0.68 -16.71 -15.20
C LYS A 149 0.05 -15.40 -15.41
N ILE A 150 -0.34 -14.69 -16.45
CA ILE A 150 0.15 -13.37 -16.77
C ILE A 150 -0.60 -12.36 -15.90
N SER A 151 0.12 -11.43 -15.34
CA SER A 151 -0.45 -10.25 -14.69
C SER A 151 -0.11 -9.01 -15.52
N TYR A 152 -0.97 -8.02 -15.45
CA TYR A 152 -0.84 -6.78 -16.20
C TYR A 152 -0.60 -5.62 -15.25
N LEU A 153 0.34 -4.74 -15.60
CA LEU A 153 0.60 -3.54 -14.81
C LEU A 153 -0.51 -2.51 -15.00
N ARG A 154 -1.05 -2.01 -13.91
CA ARG A 154 -2.11 -1.00 -13.87
C ARG A 154 -1.48 0.38 -13.71
N PHE A 155 -1.04 0.96 -14.84
CA PHE A 155 -0.46 2.32 -14.84
C PHE A 155 -1.47 3.40 -14.45
N ASP A 156 -2.75 3.16 -14.68
CA ASP A 156 -3.86 4.02 -14.27
C ASP A 156 -4.07 4.06 -12.75
N GLN A 157 -3.51 3.08 -12.03
CA GLN A 157 -3.69 2.90 -10.58
C GLN A 157 -2.38 3.10 -9.79
N MET A 158 -1.35 3.68 -10.41
CA MET A 158 -0.09 3.98 -9.73
C MET A 158 -0.32 4.91 -8.56
N ARG A 159 0.27 4.58 -7.42
CA ARG A 159 0.09 5.39 -6.20
C ARG A 159 1.21 5.22 -5.19
N MET A 160 1.21 6.14 -4.24
CA MET A 160 2.01 6.01 -3.03
C MET A 160 1.26 5.18 -2.00
N ILE A 161 1.96 4.24 -1.38
CA ILE A 161 1.43 3.45 -0.27
C ILE A 161 2.35 3.54 0.94
N HIS A 162 1.77 3.45 2.12
CA HIS A 162 2.54 3.30 3.35
C HIS A 162 2.93 1.83 3.54
N TYR A 163 4.11 1.56 4.10
CA TYR A 163 4.63 0.20 4.30
C TYR A 163 3.65 -0.75 5.01
N ARG A 164 2.78 -0.24 5.90
CA ARG A 164 1.79 -1.06 6.62
C ARG A 164 0.72 -1.69 5.73
N ARG A 165 0.62 -1.26 4.49
CA ARG A 165 -0.24 -1.88 3.47
C ARG A 165 0.39 -3.07 2.78
N ILE A 166 1.71 -3.27 2.94
CA ILE A 166 2.43 -4.38 2.36
C ILE A 166 2.30 -5.58 3.30
N GLU A 167 1.85 -6.70 2.77
CA GLU A 167 1.59 -7.93 3.51
C GLU A 167 2.58 -9.01 3.07
N LYS A 168 3.18 -9.69 4.05
CA LYS A 168 4.00 -10.87 3.77
C LYS A 168 3.08 -12.05 3.53
N VAL A 169 3.14 -12.62 2.36
CA VAL A 169 2.45 -13.87 2.06
C VAL A 169 3.35 -15.01 2.49
N SER A 170 2.86 -15.91 3.33
CA SER A 170 3.62 -16.90 4.11
C SER A 170 4.51 -17.88 3.31
N TYR A 171 4.33 -17.95 2.00
CA TYR A 171 5.05 -18.85 1.09
C TYR A 171 5.84 -18.11 0.00
N GLN A 172 6.01 -16.80 0.11
CA GLN A 172 6.69 -16.04 -0.93
C GLN A 172 8.17 -15.81 -0.63
N LYS A 173 9.00 -16.32 -1.53
CA LYS A 173 10.23 -15.59 -1.84
C LYS A 173 9.82 -14.25 -2.45
N THR A 174 10.42 -13.16 -2.00
CA THR A 174 10.32 -11.86 -2.68
C THR A 174 10.88 -12.04 -4.09
N TYR A 175 10.03 -11.84 -5.10
CA TYR A 175 10.47 -11.83 -6.48
C TYR A 175 10.79 -10.43 -6.88
N ASN A 176 11.97 -10.26 -7.46
CA ASN A 176 12.36 -8.99 -8.04
C ASN A 176 12.29 -9.09 -9.56
N VAL A 177 11.64 -8.14 -10.20
CA VAL A 177 11.50 -8.12 -11.66
C VAL A 177 12.81 -7.83 -12.38
N GLY A 178 13.84 -7.40 -11.66
CA GLY A 178 15.17 -7.10 -12.17
C GLY A 178 15.26 -5.74 -12.88
N LYS A 179 16.48 -5.23 -12.90
CA LYS A 179 16.81 -3.88 -13.43
C LYS A 179 16.32 -3.65 -14.86
N TYR A 180 16.44 -4.66 -15.72
CA TYR A 180 16.01 -4.56 -17.12
C TYR A 180 14.50 -4.30 -17.24
N ASN A 181 13.67 -5.02 -16.50
CA ASN A 181 12.23 -4.81 -16.52
C ASN A 181 11.84 -3.47 -15.90
N ILE A 182 12.53 -3.04 -14.85
CA ILE A 182 12.32 -1.71 -14.26
C ILE A 182 12.55 -0.62 -15.31
N LEU A 183 13.62 -0.69 -16.08
CA LEU A 183 13.87 0.28 -17.15
C LEU A 183 12.78 0.25 -18.25
N ARG A 184 12.28 -0.94 -18.61
CA ARG A 184 11.17 -1.07 -19.55
C ARG A 184 9.89 -0.45 -19.00
N ILE A 185 9.63 -0.65 -17.72
CA ILE A 185 8.47 -0.07 -17.02
C ILE A 185 8.56 1.47 -17.05
N TYR A 186 9.71 2.06 -16.70
CA TYR A 186 9.89 3.53 -16.77
C TYR A 186 9.65 4.08 -18.16
N LYS A 187 10.15 3.43 -19.22
CA LYS A 187 9.89 3.82 -20.59
C LYS A 187 8.39 3.81 -20.93
N LYS A 188 7.65 2.83 -20.41
CA LYS A 188 6.19 2.74 -20.60
C LYS A 188 5.44 3.79 -19.80
N ILE A 189 5.87 4.10 -18.57
CA ILE A 189 5.30 5.22 -17.78
C ILE A 189 5.42 6.53 -18.55
N ASN A 190 6.60 6.86 -19.07
CA ASN A 190 6.81 8.07 -19.85
C ASN A 190 5.87 8.12 -21.07
N LYS A 191 5.70 7.00 -21.77
CA LYS A 191 4.77 6.91 -22.89
C LYS A 191 3.30 7.05 -22.45
N PHE A 192 2.94 6.49 -21.30
CA PHE A 192 1.57 6.53 -20.79
C PHE A 192 1.13 7.96 -20.44
N PHE A 193 1.99 8.72 -19.80
CA PHE A 193 1.69 10.10 -19.42
C PHE A 193 1.96 11.10 -20.53
N ASN A 194 2.52 10.64 -21.66
CA ASN A 194 2.88 11.52 -22.78
C ASN A 194 3.69 12.75 -22.31
N PHE A 195 4.67 12.50 -21.42
CA PHE A 195 5.57 13.54 -20.91
C PHE A 195 6.51 14.02 -22.04
N SER A 196 5.96 14.70 -23.03
CA SER A 196 6.72 15.52 -23.94
C SER A 196 6.71 16.95 -23.40
N ILE A 197 7.87 17.49 -23.12
CA ILE A 197 8.03 18.89 -22.69
C ILE A 197 7.40 19.82 -23.73
N ASP A 198 7.38 19.41 -24.99
CA ASP A 198 6.81 20.14 -26.10
C ASP A 198 5.28 20.34 -26.03
N ASN A 199 4.60 19.59 -25.15
CA ASN A 199 3.15 19.69 -24.94
C ASN A 199 2.75 20.70 -23.83
N PHE A 200 3.72 21.28 -23.14
CA PHE A 200 3.45 22.33 -22.15
C PHE A 200 3.74 23.70 -22.77
N PRO A 201 2.74 24.58 -22.91
CA PRO A 201 3.01 25.96 -23.25
C PRO A 201 3.88 26.56 -22.15
N ILE A 202 5.10 26.92 -22.49
CA ILE A 202 5.97 27.71 -21.62
C ILE A 202 5.43 29.14 -21.75
N GLU A 203 4.68 29.59 -20.74
CA GLU A 203 4.32 31.00 -20.59
C GLU A 203 5.54 31.84 -20.20
#